data_a391008b81a0640cd4a63fc0dfd32840
#
_entry.id   a391008b81a0640cd4a63fc0dfd32840
#
_cell.length_a   1.000
_cell.length_b   1.000
_cell.length_c   1.000
_cell.angle_alpha   90.00
_cell.angle_beta   90.00
_cell.angle_gamma   90.00
#
_symmetry.space_group_name_H-M   'P 1'
#
loop_
_entity.id
_entity.type
_entity.pdbx_description
1 polymer ?
#
loop_
_entity_poly.entity_id
_entity_poly.type
_entity_poly.pdbx_seq_one_letter_code
_entity_poly.pdbx_strand_id
1 'polypeptide(L)'
;MKILTFSTLYPNAIRPGHGIFVEARLRHLLASGKVESKVVAPVPWFPSANPRFGDYAAFAKVPREEHRHGIDVAHPRYAILPKVGMSLAPFLLAAGARSAISAIIKNGYDFDLIDAHYFYPDGIAAVLLGKHFGKPVVITARGSDVNLISGYRIPRRMIQWAARNAAGMVTVAGALRDKLLALGAPGERIEVLRNGVDLQFFCESDRDSSRNRLGFKRTTLLSVGHLIPLKGHDIAIRALKLLPDLDLVIAGDGPERNALASLAQELALGDRVSFAGSLPQMELRHYYAAADALVLASSREGMANVLLESMACGTPVIATAVGGSPEVVAAPAAGLLMKARTPEALASAVRKLLTSPPARAATRRYVEGFGWDATTAGQLELFGRILSEGTAGRVATEPTTGF
;
A
#
# COMPACT_ATOMS: atom_id res chain seq x y z
N MET A 1 19.77 14.78 2.14
CA MET A 1 19.78 14.21 0.77
C MET A 1 18.51 14.63 0.04
N LYS A 2 18.60 14.83 -1.27
CA LYS A 2 17.45 15.15 -2.12
C LYS A 2 17.01 13.91 -2.87
N ILE A 3 15.75 13.54 -2.79
CA ILE A 3 15.22 12.37 -3.50
C ILE A 3 14.11 12.77 -4.47
N LEU A 4 13.91 11.98 -5.51
CA LEU A 4 12.74 12.04 -6.36
C LEU A 4 11.84 10.84 -6.07
N THR A 5 10.70 11.05 -5.42
CA THR A 5 9.72 9.99 -5.23
C THR A 5 8.94 9.78 -6.53
N PHE A 6 8.93 8.56 -7.04
CA PHE A 6 8.29 8.22 -8.31
C PHE A 6 7.26 7.11 -8.12
N SER A 7 5.99 7.41 -8.38
CA SER A 7 4.92 6.39 -8.29
C SER A 7 3.64 6.81 -9.01
N THR A 8 3.01 5.88 -9.75
CA THR A 8 1.63 6.03 -10.20
C THR A 8 0.62 5.82 -9.06
N LEU A 9 1.06 5.17 -7.97
CA LEU A 9 0.29 4.99 -6.74
C LEU A 9 0.56 6.15 -5.77
N TYR A 10 0.01 7.31 -6.07
CA TYR A 10 0.10 8.49 -5.21
C TYR A 10 -1.26 9.21 -5.17
N PRO A 11 -1.67 9.75 -4.01
CA PRO A 11 -2.94 10.48 -3.90
C PRO A 11 -2.94 11.74 -4.77
N ASN A 12 -4.12 12.12 -5.23
CA ASN A 12 -4.34 13.41 -5.91
C ASN A 12 -5.73 13.95 -5.55
N ALA A 13 -6.03 15.19 -5.96
CA ALA A 13 -7.29 15.88 -5.63
C ALA A 13 -8.54 15.09 -6.07
N ILE A 14 -8.44 14.27 -7.12
CA ILE A 14 -9.57 13.47 -7.65
C ILE A 14 -9.68 12.11 -6.96
N ARG A 15 -8.53 11.54 -6.54
CA ARG A 15 -8.44 10.22 -5.88
C ARG A 15 -7.60 10.33 -4.60
N PRO A 16 -8.12 10.95 -3.53
CA PRO A 16 -7.34 11.23 -2.32
C PRO A 16 -6.91 9.98 -1.54
N GLY A 17 -7.59 8.85 -1.72
CA GLY A 17 -7.23 7.56 -1.12
C GLY A 17 -6.28 6.71 -1.95
N HIS A 18 -5.94 7.13 -3.20
CA HIS A 18 -5.12 6.30 -4.10
C HIS A 18 -3.64 6.31 -3.69
N GLY A 19 -3.13 5.18 -3.23
CA GLY A 19 -1.72 5.08 -2.85
C GLY A 19 -1.33 5.85 -1.59
N ILE A 20 -2.28 6.12 -0.70
CA ILE A 20 -2.09 6.88 0.55
C ILE A 20 -0.92 6.34 1.42
N PHE A 21 -0.61 5.05 1.30
CA PHE A 21 0.50 4.42 2.01
C PHE A 21 1.88 4.85 1.46
N VAL A 22 1.97 5.32 0.22
CA VAL A 22 3.20 5.90 -0.35
C VAL A 22 3.38 7.30 0.23
N GLU A 23 2.33 8.12 0.22
CA GLU A 23 2.35 9.47 0.82
C GLU A 23 2.66 9.41 2.32
N ALA A 24 2.03 8.49 3.06
CA ALA A 24 2.29 8.31 4.49
C ALA A 24 3.75 7.96 4.76
N ARG A 25 4.32 7.00 4.03
CA ARG A 25 5.74 6.63 4.15
C ARG A 25 6.67 7.80 3.86
N LEU A 26 6.40 8.55 2.79
CA LEU A 26 7.18 9.73 2.43
C LEU A 26 7.11 10.82 3.50
N ARG A 27 5.93 11.09 4.04
CA ARG A 27 5.75 12.09 5.11
C ARG A 27 6.59 11.77 6.34
N HIS A 28 6.60 10.50 6.78
CA HIS A 28 7.44 10.07 7.92
C HIS A 28 8.93 10.16 7.59
N LEU A 29 9.34 9.86 6.36
CA LEU A 29 10.72 10.03 5.91
C LEU A 29 11.13 11.51 5.93
N LEU A 30 10.29 12.42 5.45
CA LEU A 30 10.52 13.87 5.47
C LEU A 30 10.54 14.42 6.90
N ALA A 31 9.69 13.93 7.79
CA ALA A 31 9.65 14.32 9.19
C ALA A 31 10.96 14.05 9.94
N SER A 32 11.84 13.16 9.43
CA SER A 32 13.19 12.95 9.96
C SER A 32 14.11 14.18 9.81
N GLY A 33 13.76 15.15 8.95
CA GLY A 33 14.59 16.32 8.62
C GLY A 33 15.85 16.02 7.81
N LYS A 34 16.10 14.74 7.45
CA LYS A 34 17.31 14.30 6.73
C LYS A 34 17.13 14.21 5.22
N VAL A 35 15.90 14.31 4.74
CA VAL A 35 15.52 14.14 3.34
C VAL A 35 14.62 15.29 2.89
N GLU A 36 14.87 15.77 1.69
CA GLU A 36 13.94 16.58 0.90
C GLU A 36 13.41 15.73 -0.24
N SER A 37 12.15 15.91 -0.66
CA SER A 37 11.59 15.18 -1.79
C SER A 37 10.68 16.07 -2.64
N LYS A 38 10.77 15.85 -3.96
CA LYS A 38 9.69 16.17 -4.91
C LYS A 38 9.08 14.89 -5.43
N VAL A 39 7.78 14.91 -5.69
CA VAL A 39 7.04 13.75 -6.16
C VAL A 39 6.72 13.89 -7.64
N VAL A 40 7.00 12.84 -8.39
CA VAL A 40 6.49 12.66 -9.76
C VAL A 40 5.53 11.49 -9.74
N ALA A 41 4.25 11.80 -9.86
CA ALA A 41 3.14 10.84 -9.82
C ALA A 41 2.41 10.85 -11.18
N PRO A 42 2.92 10.11 -12.18
CA PRO A 42 2.36 10.14 -13.53
C PRO A 42 0.92 9.63 -13.58
N VAL A 43 0.10 10.27 -14.39
CA VAL A 43 -1.31 9.93 -14.57
C VAL A 43 -1.57 9.59 -16.04
N PRO A 44 -2.38 8.55 -16.30
CA PRO A 44 -2.79 8.23 -17.65
C PRO A 44 -3.36 9.43 -18.40
N TRP A 45 -2.93 9.64 -19.63
CA TRP A 45 -3.54 10.66 -20.48
C TRP A 45 -4.89 10.17 -21.02
N PHE A 46 -5.91 11.01 -20.90
CA PHE A 46 -7.21 10.77 -21.50
C PHE A 46 -7.80 12.10 -22.03
N PRO A 47 -8.39 12.12 -23.23
CA PRO A 47 -8.80 13.37 -23.90
C PRO A 47 -10.10 13.99 -23.35
N SER A 48 -10.88 13.27 -22.52
CA SER A 48 -12.21 13.70 -22.12
C SER A 48 -12.45 13.55 -20.62
N ALA A 49 -13.04 14.60 -20.02
CA ALA A 49 -13.53 14.56 -18.63
C ALA A 49 -15.01 14.15 -18.52
N ASN A 50 -15.65 13.70 -19.63
CA ASN A 50 -17.06 13.32 -19.65
C ASN A 50 -17.28 12.06 -18.78
N PRO A 51 -18.22 12.07 -17.82
CA PRO A 51 -18.47 10.97 -16.88
C PRO A 51 -18.80 9.62 -17.56
N ARG A 52 -19.30 9.63 -18.78
CA ARG A 52 -19.58 8.39 -19.56
C ARG A 52 -18.35 7.49 -19.75
N PHE A 53 -17.16 8.02 -19.59
CA PHE A 53 -15.91 7.28 -19.69
C PHE A 53 -15.39 6.75 -18.34
N GLY A 54 -16.23 6.82 -17.28
CA GLY A 54 -15.91 6.25 -15.97
C GLY A 54 -14.56 6.72 -15.41
N ASP A 55 -13.74 5.77 -15.00
CA ASP A 55 -12.41 6.02 -14.41
C ASP A 55 -11.46 6.81 -15.32
N TYR A 56 -11.57 6.65 -16.63
CA TYR A 56 -10.72 7.40 -17.59
C TYR A 56 -11.02 8.91 -17.56
N ALA A 57 -12.30 9.28 -17.36
CA ALA A 57 -12.68 10.68 -17.21
C ALA A 57 -12.08 11.33 -15.94
N ALA A 58 -11.91 10.52 -14.88
CA ALA A 58 -11.27 10.97 -13.65
C ALA A 58 -9.79 11.34 -13.87
N PHE A 59 -9.05 10.58 -14.68
CA PHE A 59 -7.66 10.92 -15.02
C PHE A 59 -7.51 12.29 -15.70
N ALA A 60 -8.45 12.61 -16.60
CA ALA A 60 -8.42 13.91 -17.31
C ALA A 60 -8.58 15.10 -16.34
N LYS A 61 -9.24 14.92 -15.20
CA LYS A 61 -9.50 15.97 -14.19
C LYS A 61 -8.35 16.19 -13.21
N VAL A 62 -7.38 15.26 -13.11
CA VAL A 62 -6.24 15.43 -12.20
C VAL A 62 -5.44 16.65 -12.63
N PRO A 63 -5.11 17.60 -11.74
CA PRO A 63 -4.27 18.74 -12.07
C PRO A 63 -2.87 18.30 -12.52
N ARG A 64 -2.12 19.21 -13.17
CA ARG A 64 -0.74 18.94 -13.59
C ARG A 64 0.24 18.96 -12.43
N GLU A 65 -0.05 19.79 -11.45
CA GLU A 65 0.76 20.02 -10.26
C GLU A 65 -0.17 20.21 -9.07
N GLU A 66 0.25 19.72 -7.91
CA GLU A 66 -0.44 19.88 -6.63
C GLU A 66 0.59 20.17 -5.54
N HIS A 67 0.15 20.83 -4.48
CA HIS A 67 0.88 20.92 -3.22
C HIS A 67 0.10 20.20 -2.13
N ARG A 68 0.69 19.13 -1.56
CA ARG A 68 0.02 18.24 -0.59
C ARG A 68 0.90 18.03 0.64
N HIS A 69 0.40 18.39 1.81
CA HIS A 69 1.13 18.22 3.06
C HIS A 69 2.58 18.76 3.04
N GLY A 70 2.80 19.90 2.39
CA GLY A 70 4.14 20.49 2.24
C GLY A 70 5.00 19.87 1.12
N ILE A 71 4.44 18.98 0.29
CA ILE A 71 5.14 18.27 -0.78
C ILE A 71 4.65 18.73 -2.14
N ASP A 72 5.57 19.10 -3.02
CA ASP A 72 5.28 19.40 -4.43
C ASP A 72 5.11 18.10 -5.22
N VAL A 73 3.97 17.95 -5.88
CA VAL A 73 3.61 16.77 -6.67
C VAL A 73 3.35 17.16 -8.11
N ALA A 74 4.12 16.61 -9.04
CA ALA A 74 3.90 16.74 -10.47
C ALA A 74 3.17 15.51 -11.02
N HIS A 75 2.13 15.72 -11.83
CA HIS A 75 1.35 14.68 -12.49
C HIS A 75 1.55 14.72 -14.02
N PRO A 76 2.72 14.32 -14.54
CA PRO A 76 2.93 14.22 -15.98
C PRO A 76 1.98 13.19 -16.59
N ARG A 77 1.61 13.41 -17.86
CA ARG A 77 0.71 12.53 -18.58
C ARG A 77 1.49 11.51 -19.39
N TYR A 78 1.05 10.27 -19.37
CA TYR A 78 1.59 9.20 -20.20
C TYR A 78 0.50 8.49 -20.99
N ALA A 79 0.85 7.99 -22.17
CA ALA A 79 -0.08 7.29 -23.03
C ALA A 79 -0.41 5.90 -22.49
N ILE A 80 -1.67 5.48 -22.60
CA ILE A 80 -2.11 4.12 -22.35
C ILE A 80 -2.56 3.51 -23.68
N LEU A 81 -2.13 2.29 -23.94
CA LEU A 81 -2.60 1.50 -25.08
C LEU A 81 -3.51 0.37 -24.56
N PRO A 82 -4.83 0.44 -24.79
CA PRO A 82 -5.75 -0.64 -24.42
C PRO A 82 -5.32 -1.98 -25.03
N LYS A 83 -5.53 -3.09 -24.29
CA LYS A 83 -5.30 -4.49 -24.70
C LYS A 83 -3.84 -4.93 -24.92
N VAL A 84 -2.94 -4.08 -25.41
CA VAL A 84 -1.49 -4.37 -25.58
C VAL A 84 -0.60 -3.61 -24.58
N GLY A 85 -1.20 -2.75 -23.76
CA GLY A 85 -0.50 -1.77 -22.93
C GLY A 85 0.42 -2.35 -21.86
N MET A 86 0.12 -3.55 -21.34
CA MET A 86 0.95 -4.12 -20.27
C MET A 86 2.43 -4.28 -20.66
N SER A 87 2.76 -4.66 -21.90
CA SER A 87 4.15 -4.80 -22.33
C SER A 87 4.86 -3.48 -22.61
N LEU A 88 4.11 -2.41 -22.92
CA LEU A 88 4.64 -1.09 -23.26
C LEU A 88 4.53 -0.07 -22.13
N ALA A 89 3.70 -0.35 -21.11
CA ALA A 89 3.40 0.59 -20.04
C ALA A 89 4.64 1.21 -19.37
N PRO A 90 5.71 0.46 -19.01
CA PRO A 90 6.88 1.08 -18.39
C PRO A 90 7.60 2.08 -19.29
N PHE A 91 7.67 1.80 -20.59
CA PHE A 91 8.34 2.68 -21.57
C PHE A 91 7.54 3.97 -21.79
N LEU A 92 6.22 3.84 -21.94
CA LEU A 92 5.32 4.98 -22.09
C LEU A 92 5.29 5.85 -20.81
N LEU A 93 5.36 5.21 -19.67
CA LEU A 93 5.44 5.87 -18.36
C LEU A 93 6.75 6.67 -18.24
N ALA A 94 7.89 6.05 -18.56
CA ALA A 94 9.19 6.72 -18.54
C ALA A 94 9.23 7.90 -19.54
N ALA A 95 8.74 7.71 -20.76
CA ALA A 95 8.68 8.77 -21.77
C ALA A 95 7.81 9.95 -21.32
N GLY A 96 6.62 9.67 -20.75
CA GLY A 96 5.71 10.69 -20.25
C GLY A 96 6.24 11.49 -19.06
N ALA A 97 7.04 10.85 -18.18
CA ALA A 97 7.59 11.50 -17.00
C ALA A 97 8.89 12.31 -17.27
N ARG A 98 9.62 11.98 -18.35
CA ARG A 98 10.96 12.49 -18.62
C ARG A 98 11.03 14.03 -18.65
N SER A 99 10.10 14.69 -19.32
CA SER A 99 10.09 16.16 -19.44
C SER A 99 9.85 16.84 -18.09
N ALA A 100 8.96 16.29 -17.25
CA ALA A 100 8.70 16.81 -15.92
C ALA A 100 9.95 16.70 -15.02
N ILE A 101 10.64 15.56 -15.05
CA ILE A 101 11.88 15.35 -14.30
C ILE A 101 12.98 16.29 -14.79
N SER A 102 13.11 16.47 -16.12
CA SER A 102 14.05 17.45 -16.68
C SER A 102 13.77 18.87 -16.22
N ALA A 103 12.50 19.27 -16.14
CA ALA A 103 12.10 20.57 -15.62
C ALA A 103 12.45 20.73 -14.12
N ILE A 104 12.22 19.70 -13.31
CA ILE A 104 12.57 19.68 -11.89
C ILE A 104 14.07 19.94 -11.70
N ILE A 105 14.93 19.25 -12.48
CA ILE A 105 16.39 19.42 -12.43
C ILE A 105 16.78 20.85 -12.90
N LYS A 106 16.23 21.32 -14.02
CA LYS A 106 16.50 22.66 -14.55
C LYS A 106 16.10 23.79 -13.60
N ASN A 107 15.08 23.56 -12.78
CA ASN A 107 14.62 24.48 -11.74
C ASN A 107 15.43 24.38 -10.44
N GLY A 108 16.62 23.76 -10.47
CA GLY A 108 17.57 23.73 -9.36
C GLY A 108 17.38 22.59 -8.36
N TYR A 109 16.43 21.66 -8.60
CA TYR A 109 16.30 20.49 -7.77
C TYR A 109 17.00 19.28 -8.41
N ASP A 110 18.32 19.27 -8.32
CA ASP A 110 19.13 18.11 -8.71
C ASP A 110 19.12 17.08 -7.56
N PHE A 111 18.35 16.01 -7.75
CA PHE A 111 18.16 14.97 -6.73
C PHE A 111 19.27 13.92 -6.79
N ASP A 112 19.54 13.27 -5.65
CA ASP A 112 20.60 12.29 -5.49
C ASP A 112 20.20 10.89 -5.99
N LEU A 113 18.92 10.50 -5.78
CA LEU A 113 18.37 9.18 -6.16
C LEU A 113 16.87 9.26 -6.49
N ILE A 114 16.38 8.22 -7.16
CA ILE A 114 14.94 7.98 -7.40
C ILE A 114 14.44 6.91 -6.44
N ASP A 115 13.44 7.26 -5.60
CA ASP A 115 12.71 6.32 -4.74
C ASP A 115 11.40 5.93 -5.43
N ALA A 116 11.40 4.78 -6.10
CA ALA A 116 10.26 4.30 -6.87
C ALA A 116 9.39 3.36 -6.03
N HIS A 117 8.07 3.55 -6.08
CA HIS A 117 7.13 2.67 -5.41
C HIS A 117 6.27 1.95 -6.42
N TYR A 118 6.13 0.64 -6.24
CA TYR A 118 5.48 -0.31 -7.12
C TYR A 118 6.42 -0.82 -8.22
N PHE A 119 6.72 -2.12 -8.19
CA PHE A 119 7.77 -2.68 -9.04
C PHE A 119 7.42 -2.62 -10.54
N TYR A 120 6.16 -2.86 -10.87
CA TYR A 120 5.66 -2.81 -12.23
C TYR A 120 4.38 -1.97 -12.34
N PRO A 121 4.27 -0.97 -13.22
CA PRO A 121 5.26 -0.55 -14.23
C PRO A 121 6.30 0.44 -13.72
N ASP A 122 6.11 1.01 -12.54
CA ASP A 122 6.82 2.18 -12.01
C ASP A 122 8.33 1.94 -11.83
N GLY A 123 8.70 0.83 -11.18
CA GLY A 123 10.11 0.50 -10.93
C GLY A 123 10.91 0.32 -12.21
N ILE A 124 10.31 -0.30 -13.25
CA ILE A 124 10.96 -0.44 -14.55
C ILE A 124 11.14 0.93 -15.21
N ALA A 125 10.11 1.78 -15.19
CA ALA A 125 10.17 3.14 -15.72
C ALA A 125 11.21 3.98 -14.96
N ALA A 126 11.26 3.85 -13.63
CA ALA A 126 12.25 4.54 -12.80
C ALA A 126 13.69 4.12 -13.13
N VAL A 127 13.96 2.82 -13.37
CA VAL A 127 15.30 2.35 -13.79
C VAL A 127 15.68 2.92 -15.15
N LEU A 128 14.74 3.01 -16.10
CA LEU A 128 15.00 3.65 -17.40
C LEU A 128 15.34 5.13 -17.23
N LEU A 129 14.60 5.84 -16.39
CA LEU A 129 14.81 7.26 -16.05
C LEU A 129 16.13 7.44 -15.28
N GLY A 130 16.42 6.58 -14.31
CA GLY A 130 17.68 6.59 -13.56
C GLY A 130 18.90 6.47 -14.47
N LYS A 131 18.86 5.53 -15.43
CA LYS A 131 19.91 5.40 -16.45
C LYS A 131 20.03 6.66 -17.33
N HIS A 132 18.89 7.28 -17.68
CA HIS A 132 18.90 8.49 -18.52
C HIS A 132 19.48 9.70 -17.79
N PHE A 133 19.18 9.87 -16.50
CA PHE A 133 19.64 11.00 -15.69
C PHE A 133 20.92 10.73 -14.89
N GLY A 134 21.50 9.53 -14.98
CA GLY A 134 22.69 9.13 -14.21
C GLY A 134 22.44 9.03 -12.70
N LYS A 135 21.23 8.68 -12.27
CA LYS A 135 20.82 8.61 -10.86
C LYS A 135 20.54 7.18 -10.42
N PRO A 136 20.98 6.74 -9.23
CA PRO A 136 20.64 5.44 -8.68
C PRO A 136 19.14 5.35 -8.40
N VAL A 137 18.60 4.13 -8.42
CA VAL A 137 17.17 3.86 -8.22
C VAL A 137 16.99 2.83 -7.12
N VAL A 138 16.12 3.14 -6.18
CA VAL A 138 15.57 2.18 -5.20
C VAL A 138 14.14 1.86 -5.59
N ILE A 139 13.77 0.58 -5.58
CA ILE A 139 12.40 0.14 -5.92
C ILE A 139 11.75 -0.52 -4.71
N THR A 140 10.59 -0.02 -4.29
CA THR A 140 9.79 -0.65 -3.24
C THR A 140 8.69 -1.53 -3.83
N ALA A 141 8.76 -2.86 -3.58
CA ALA A 141 7.70 -3.81 -3.88
C ALA A 141 6.55 -3.69 -2.87
N ARG A 142 5.32 -3.62 -3.38
CA ARG A 142 4.12 -3.35 -2.56
C ARG A 142 3.16 -4.53 -2.42
N GLY A 143 3.22 -5.52 -3.32
CA GLY A 143 2.40 -6.73 -3.26
C GLY A 143 1.95 -7.22 -4.62
N SER A 144 0.89 -6.67 -5.20
CA SER A 144 0.33 -7.13 -6.48
C SER A 144 1.31 -6.99 -7.66
N ASP A 145 2.19 -6.03 -7.63
CA ASP A 145 3.28 -5.82 -8.58
C ASP A 145 4.20 -7.04 -8.71
N VAL A 146 4.49 -7.69 -7.60
CA VAL A 146 5.34 -8.90 -7.56
C VAL A 146 4.49 -10.17 -7.51
N ASN A 147 3.39 -10.20 -6.73
CA ASN A 147 2.61 -11.41 -6.54
C ASN A 147 1.74 -11.79 -7.75
N LEU A 148 1.20 -10.79 -8.46
CA LEU A 148 0.30 -11.01 -9.60
C LEU A 148 1.01 -10.80 -10.93
N ILE A 149 1.65 -9.64 -11.09
CA ILE A 149 2.17 -9.19 -12.38
C ILE A 149 3.34 -10.06 -12.83
N SER A 150 4.14 -10.59 -11.91
CA SER A 150 5.22 -11.54 -12.23
C SER A 150 4.72 -12.88 -12.81
N GLY A 151 3.41 -13.16 -12.77
CA GLY A 151 2.78 -14.28 -13.43
C GLY A 151 2.82 -14.22 -14.96
N TYR A 152 2.86 -13.01 -15.53
CA TYR A 152 2.91 -12.79 -16.98
C TYR A 152 4.35 -12.82 -17.51
N ARG A 153 4.60 -13.51 -18.63
CA ARG A 153 5.98 -13.75 -19.16
C ARG A 153 6.76 -12.47 -19.42
N ILE A 154 6.18 -11.48 -20.11
CA ILE A 154 6.87 -10.23 -20.45
C ILE A 154 7.09 -9.37 -19.22
N PRO A 155 6.08 -9.03 -18.42
CA PRO A 155 6.27 -8.31 -17.16
C PRO A 155 7.27 -8.97 -16.21
N ARG A 156 7.27 -10.31 -16.10
CA ARG A 156 8.26 -11.06 -15.29
C ARG A 156 9.69 -10.74 -15.72
N ARG A 157 9.99 -10.82 -17.03
CA ARG A 157 11.33 -10.50 -17.54
C ARG A 157 11.71 -9.05 -17.28
N MET A 158 10.76 -8.13 -17.38
CA MET A 158 10.99 -6.71 -17.07
C MET A 158 11.26 -6.50 -15.58
N ILE A 159 10.52 -7.16 -14.69
CA ILE A 159 10.75 -7.15 -13.23
C ILE A 159 12.15 -7.68 -12.92
N GLN A 160 12.55 -8.82 -13.50
CA GLN A 160 13.88 -9.39 -13.35
C GLN A 160 14.99 -8.45 -13.86
N TRP A 161 14.75 -7.77 -14.98
CA TRP A 161 15.67 -6.77 -15.50
C TRP A 161 15.79 -5.57 -14.56
N ALA A 162 14.68 -5.03 -14.07
CA ALA A 162 14.68 -3.90 -13.15
C ALA A 162 15.39 -4.27 -11.83
N ALA A 163 15.13 -5.46 -11.28
CA ALA A 163 15.79 -5.95 -10.07
C ALA A 163 17.33 -6.01 -10.19
N ARG A 164 17.83 -6.44 -11.35
CA ARG A 164 19.29 -6.48 -11.61
C ARG A 164 19.91 -5.10 -11.83
N ASN A 165 19.11 -4.10 -12.22
CA ASN A 165 19.60 -2.76 -12.55
C ASN A 165 19.26 -1.70 -11.48
N ALA A 166 18.45 -2.03 -10.49
CA ALA A 166 18.21 -1.17 -9.34
C ALA A 166 19.44 -1.15 -8.42
N ALA A 167 19.73 -0.01 -7.83
CA ALA A 167 20.79 0.14 -6.82
C ALA A 167 20.37 -0.53 -5.49
N GLY A 168 19.08 -0.53 -5.17
CA GLY A 168 18.51 -1.20 -4.00
C GLY A 168 17.05 -1.55 -4.21
N MET A 169 16.55 -2.47 -3.42
CA MET A 169 15.15 -2.89 -3.41
C MET A 169 14.64 -2.95 -1.98
N VAL A 170 13.41 -2.53 -1.81
CA VAL A 170 12.67 -2.62 -0.55
C VAL A 170 11.47 -3.52 -0.75
N THR A 171 11.19 -4.39 0.21
CA THR A 171 9.94 -5.15 0.27
C THR A 171 9.20 -4.82 1.58
N VAL A 172 7.88 -4.69 1.49
CA VAL A 172 7.07 -4.37 2.68
C VAL A 172 6.75 -5.59 3.55
N ALA A 173 7.21 -6.78 3.15
CA ALA A 173 7.07 -8.03 3.90
C ALA A 173 8.14 -9.04 3.45
N GLY A 174 8.54 -9.96 4.34
CA GLY A 174 9.47 -11.04 4.02
C GLY A 174 8.97 -11.95 2.90
N ALA A 175 7.67 -12.25 2.87
CA ALA A 175 7.06 -13.02 1.80
C ALA A 175 7.27 -12.40 0.39
N LEU A 176 7.35 -11.07 0.28
CA LEU A 176 7.67 -10.40 -1.00
C LEU A 176 9.15 -10.49 -1.33
N ARG A 177 10.04 -10.43 -0.31
CA ARG A 177 11.48 -10.70 -0.50
C ARG A 177 11.68 -12.09 -1.06
N ASP A 178 11.09 -13.12 -0.45
CA ASP A 178 11.23 -14.51 -0.89
C ASP A 178 10.72 -14.67 -2.34
N LYS A 179 9.66 -13.96 -2.70
CA LYS A 179 9.13 -13.95 -4.06
C LYS A 179 10.10 -13.29 -5.05
N LEU A 180 10.76 -12.18 -4.69
CA LEU A 180 11.78 -11.55 -5.53
C LEU A 180 13.02 -12.43 -5.67
N LEU A 181 13.47 -13.09 -4.61
CA LEU A 181 14.56 -14.06 -4.65
C LEU A 181 14.22 -15.21 -5.62
N ALA A 182 13.01 -15.76 -5.54
CA ALA A 182 12.53 -16.79 -6.46
C ALA A 182 12.45 -16.31 -7.93
N LEU A 183 12.37 -15.01 -8.17
CA LEU A 183 12.45 -14.40 -9.49
C LEU A 183 13.90 -14.13 -9.95
N GLY A 184 14.91 -14.45 -9.13
CA GLY A 184 16.32 -14.23 -9.43
C GLY A 184 16.81 -12.80 -9.18
N ALA A 185 16.18 -12.07 -8.27
CA ALA A 185 16.67 -10.78 -7.80
C ALA A 185 17.91 -10.96 -6.91
N PRO A 186 18.92 -10.06 -6.95
CA PRO A 186 20.08 -10.11 -6.09
C PRO A 186 19.70 -9.85 -4.64
N GLY A 187 19.88 -10.85 -3.78
CA GLY A 187 19.39 -10.85 -2.39
C GLY A 187 20.06 -9.80 -1.50
N GLU A 188 21.33 -9.50 -1.77
CA GLU A 188 22.14 -8.51 -1.07
C GLU A 188 21.63 -7.07 -1.25
N ARG A 189 20.78 -6.83 -2.25
CA ARG A 189 20.16 -5.53 -2.53
C ARG A 189 18.74 -5.41 -2.01
N ILE A 190 18.20 -6.43 -1.32
CA ILE A 190 16.81 -6.44 -0.85
C ILE A 190 16.76 -6.21 0.66
N GLU A 191 16.14 -5.11 1.06
CA GLU A 191 15.81 -4.82 2.46
C GLU A 191 14.32 -5.05 2.71
N VAL A 192 13.99 -5.64 3.87
CA VAL A 192 12.60 -5.78 4.33
C VAL A 192 12.27 -4.61 5.26
N LEU A 193 11.60 -3.61 4.71
CA LEU A 193 11.18 -2.42 5.45
C LEU A 193 9.65 -2.34 5.42
N ARG A 194 9.01 -2.82 6.48
CA ARG A 194 7.56 -2.90 6.62
C ARG A 194 6.90 -1.53 6.55
N ASN A 195 5.61 -1.49 6.18
CA ASN A 195 4.85 -0.26 6.42
C ASN A 195 4.67 -0.06 7.92
N GLY A 196 4.74 1.18 8.37
CA GLY A 196 4.36 1.55 9.70
C GLY A 196 2.88 1.94 9.81
N VAL A 197 2.44 2.19 11.02
CA VAL A 197 1.16 2.84 11.33
C VAL A 197 1.42 4.13 12.09
N ASP A 198 0.61 5.17 11.78
CA ASP A 198 0.63 6.42 12.54
C ASP A 198 -0.07 6.21 13.89
N LEU A 199 0.73 5.98 14.91
CA LEU A 199 0.28 5.69 16.28
C LEU A 199 -0.30 6.90 17.00
N GLN A 200 -0.09 8.11 16.50
CA GLN A 200 -0.71 9.32 17.03
C GLN A 200 -2.10 9.53 16.43
N PHE A 201 -2.23 9.25 15.16
CA PHE A 201 -3.49 9.36 14.44
C PHE A 201 -4.44 8.19 14.74
N PHE A 202 -3.96 6.94 14.62
CA PHE A 202 -4.69 5.75 15.04
C PHE A 202 -4.32 5.45 16.49
N CYS A 203 -5.18 5.82 17.40
CA CYS A 203 -5.00 5.65 18.83
C CYS A 203 -6.27 5.13 19.47
N GLU A 204 -6.14 4.63 20.70
CA GLU A 204 -7.30 4.28 21.52
C GLU A 204 -8.18 5.53 21.68
N SER A 205 -9.46 5.36 21.45
CA SER A 205 -10.48 6.36 21.68
C SER A 205 -11.60 5.76 22.51
N ASP A 206 -12.47 6.62 23.04
CA ASP A 206 -13.65 6.15 23.77
C ASP A 206 -14.50 5.26 22.85
N ARG A 207 -14.48 3.96 23.17
CA ARG A 207 -15.18 2.94 22.43
C ARG A 207 -16.68 3.11 22.50
N ASP A 208 -17.21 3.42 23.70
CA ASP A 208 -18.65 3.52 23.91
C ASP A 208 -19.20 4.75 23.19
N SER A 209 -18.47 5.86 23.19
CA SER A 209 -18.80 7.03 22.37
C SER A 209 -18.80 6.69 20.89
N SER A 210 -17.78 5.95 20.40
CA SER A 210 -17.70 5.51 19.00
C SER A 210 -18.85 4.56 18.64
N ARG A 211 -19.20 3.60 19.50
CA ARG A 211 -20.32 2.68 19.30
C ARG A 211 -21.67 3.41 19.26
N ASN A 212 -21.87 4.34 20.18
CA ASN A 212 -23.10 5.18 20.23
C ASN A 212 -23.23 6.04 18.97
N ARG A 213 -22.14 6.68 18.53
CA ARG A 213 -22.09 7.47 17.29
C ARG A 213 -22.46 6.64 16.06
N LEU A 214 -21.98 5.39 15.99
CA LEU A 214 -22.17 4.50 14.83
C LEU A 214 -23.43 3.62 14.96
N GLY A 215 -24.12 3.65 16.10
CA GLY A 215 -25.29 2.84 16.35
C GLY A 215 -25.02 1.36 16.54
N PHE A 216 -23.80 0.97 16.95
CA PHE A 216 -23.42 -0.42 17.17
C PHE A 216 -24.00 -0.96 18.48
N LYS A 217 -25.05 -1.73 18.39
CA LYS A 217 -25.79 -2.30 19.57
C LYS A 217 -25.31 -3.71 19.91
N ARG A 218 -24.90 -4.48 18.90
CA ARG A 218 -24.48 -5.89 19.01
C ARG A 218 -22.97 -6.02 18.84
N THR A 219 -22.41 -7.18 19.15
CA THR A 219 -21.05 -7.54 18.79
C THR A 219 -20.85 -7.37 17.28
N THR A 220 -19.89 -6.54 16.88
CA THR A 220 -19.74 -6.07 15.51
C THR A 220 -18.37 -6.42 14.94
N LEU A 221 -18.38 -7.15 13.85
CA LEU A 221 -17.19 -7.38 13.02
C LEU A 221 -17.04 -6.24 12.00
N LEU A 222 -15.81 -5.85 11.74
CA LEU A 222 -15.48 -4.83 10.74
C LEU A 222 -14.65 -5.47 9.61
N SER A 223 -15.02 -5.23 8.36
CA SER A 223 -14.24 -5.62 7.19
C SER A 223 -13.91 -4.39 6.36
N VAL A 224 -12.63 -4.08 6.16
CA VAL A 224 -12.16 -2.85 5.52
C VAL A 224 -11.36 -3.16 4.27
N GLY A 225 -11.72 -2.52 3.15
CA GLY A 225 -10.96 -2.63 1.91
C GLY A 225 -11.78 -2.39 0.65
N HIS A 226 -11.09 -2.35 -0.48
CA HIS A 226 -11.74 -2.22 -1.78
C HIS A 226 -12.63 -3.43 -2.06
N LEU A 227 -13.87 -3.21 -2.54
CA LEU A 227 -14.87 -4.27 -2.74
C LEU A 227 -14.57 -5.04 -4.04
N ILE A 228 -13.60 -5.94 -3.95
CA ILE A 228 -13.13 -6.84 -5.01
C ILE A 228 -12.99 -8.26 -4.46
N PRO A 229 -13.07 -9.31 -5.29
CA PRO A 229 -13.03 -10.71 -4.87
C PRO A 229 -11.79 -11.09 -4.05
N LEU A 230 -10.68 -10.38 -4.30
CA LEU A 230 -9.41 -10.58 -3.59
C LEU A 230 -9.56 -10.37 -2.08
N LYS A 231 -10.38 -9.42 -1.64
CA LYS A 231 -10.52 -9.03 -0.21
C LYS A 231 -11.39 -9.98 0.61
N GLY A 232 -12.25 -10.79 -0.03
CA GLY A 232 -13.03 -11.83 0.63
C GLY A 232 -14.15 -11.30 1.54
N HIS A 233 -14.76 -10.16 1.19
CA HIS A 233 -15.94 -9.64 1.89
C HIS A 233 -17.13 -10.62 1.81
N ASP A 234 -17.24 -11.38 0.72
CA ASP A 234 -18.19 -12.47 0.54
C ASP A 234 -18.02 -13.58 1.59
N ILE A 235 -16.78 -13.91 1.95
CA ILE A 235 -16.47 -14.89 3.00
C ILE A 235 -16.94 -14.37 4.36
N ALA A 236 -16.72 -13.09 4.65
CA ALA A 236 -17.20 -12.46 5.88
C ALA A 236 -18.73 -12.48 5.98
N ILE A 237 -19.43 -12.16 4.88
CA ILE A 237 -20.92 -12.23 4.82
C ILE A 237 -21.41 -13.67 5.05
N ARG A 238 -20.79 -14.67 4.36
CA ARG A 238 -21.18 -16.09 4.52
C ARG A 238 -20.88 -16.60 5.91
N ALA A 239 -19.76 -16.20 6.52
CA ALA A 239 -19.42 -16.55 7.90
C ALA A 239 -20.44 -16.04 8.92
N LEU A 240 -21.03 -14.86 8.67
CA LEU A 240 -22.05 -14.25 9.54
C LEU A 240 -23.31 -15.13 9.67
N LYS A 241 -23.63 -15.96 8.67
CA LYS A 241 -24.71 -16.97 8.76
C LYS A 241 -24.46 -17.99 9.88
N LEU A 242 -23.20 -18.28 10.17
CA LEU A 242 -22.79 -19.20 11.23
C LEU A 242 -22.62 -18.49 12.60
N LEU A 243 -22.85 -17.18 12.67
CA LEU A 243 -22.65 -16.31 13.82
C LEU A 243 -23.91 -15.48 14.06
N PRO A 244 -24.99 -16.08 14.64
CA PRO A 244 -26.32 -15.46 14.68
C PRO A 244 -26.39 -14.16 15.49
N ASP A 245 -25.51 -13.97 16.47
CA ASP A 245 -25.56 -12.86 17.42
C ASP A 245 -24.66 -11.69 17.04
N LEU A 246 -24.03 -11.72 15.85
CA LEU A 246 -23.09 -10.72 15.40
C LEU A 246 -23.62 -9.90 14.23
N ASP A 247 -23.15 -8.66 14.14
CA ASP A 247 -23.30 -7.79 12.99
C ASP A 247 -21.97 -7.65 12.22
N LEU A 248 -22.05 -7.31 10.94
CA LEU A 248 -20.89 -7.07 10.08
C LEU A 248 -21.02 -5.69 9.43
N VAL A 249 -20.00 -4.87 9.60
CA VAL A 249 -19.84 -3.62 8.85
C VAL A 249 -18.75 -3.78 7.82
N ILE A 250 -19.07 -3.42 6.58
CA ILE A 250 -18.12 -3.42 5.46
C ILE A 250 -17.84 -1.97 5.07
N ALA A 251 -16.59 -1.53 5.27
CA ALA A 251 -16.12 -0.21 4.91
C ALA A 251 -15.22 -0.27 3.68
N GLY A 252 -15.64 0.39 2.62
CA GLY A 252 -14.97 0.42 1.32
C GLY A 252 -15.97 0.58 0.19
N ASP A 253 -15.43 0.75 -1.02
CA ASP A 253 -16.20 0.80 -2.25
C ASP A 253 -15.51 -0.04 -3.33
N GLY A 254 -16.23 -0.40 -4.39
CA GLY A 254 -15.70 -1.19 -5.49
C GLY A 254 -16.77 -1.92 -6.31
N PRO A 255 -16.34 -2.60 -7.38
CA PRO A 255 -17.25 -3.23 -8.33
C PRO A 255 -18.16 -4.31 -7.74
N GLU A 256 -17.74 -4.97 -6.64
CA GLU A 256 -18.52 -6.02 -5.97
C GLU A 256 -19.64 -5.49 -5.07
N ARG A 257 -19.81 -4.16 -4.93
CA ARG A 257 -20.77 -3.56 -3.98
C ARG A 257 -22.18 -4.14 -4.11
N ASN A 258 -22.71 -4.20 -5.32
CA ASN A 258 -24.05 -4.71 -5.58
C ASN A 258 -24.15 -6.22 -5.37
N ALA A 259 -23.15 -6.97 -5.82
CA ALA A 259 -23.09 -8.44 -5.66
C ALA A 259 -23.03 -8.82 -4.17
N LEU A 260 -22.25 -8.11 -3.35
CA LEU A 260 -22.17 -8.34 -1.91
C LEU A 260 -23.47 -7.97 -1.20
N ALA A 261 -24.16 -6.91 -1.61
CA ALA A 261 -25.47 -6.55 -1.06
C ALA A 261 -26.53 -7.61 -1.40
N SER A 262 -26.57 -8.08 -2.66
CA SER A 262 -27.45 -9.18 -3.07
C SER A 262 -27.17 -10.46 -2.27
N LEU A 263 -25.90 -10.81 -2.08
CA LEU A 263 -25.50 -11.97 -1.27
C LEU A 263 -26.02 -11.88 0.18
N ALA A 264 -25.94 -10.70 0.79
CA ALA A 264 -26.47 -10.49 2.14
C ALA A 264 -27.99 -10.69 2.21
N GLN A 265 -28.74 -10.22 1.21
CA GLN A 265 -30.18 -10.43 1.10
C GLN A 265 -30.54 -11.91 0.87
N GLU A 266 -29.88 -12.58 -0.07
CA GLU A 266 -30.08 -14.01 -0.36
C GLU A 266 -29.88 -14.91 0.87
N LEU A 267 -28.96 -14.52 1.75
CA LEU A 267 -28.66 -15.23 2.99
C LEU A 267 -29.54 -14.80 4.18
N ALA A 268 -30.53 -13.91 3.96
CA ALA A 268 -31.38 -13.31 4.99
C ALA A 268 -30.56 -12.59 6.09
N LEU A 269 -29.51 -11.87 5.70
CA LEU A 269 -28.60 -11.13 6.59
C LEU A 269 -28.69 -9.61 6.39
N GLY A 270 -29.68 -9.11 5.64
CA GLY A 270 -29.80 -7.70 5.29
C GLY A 270 -29.76 -6.75 6.50
N ASP A 271 -30.38 -7.13 7.61
CA ASP A 271 -30.42 -6.33 8.85
C ASP A 271 -29.13 -6.41 9.68
N ARG A 272 -28.26 -7.35 9.37
CA ARG A 272 -27.00 -7.60 10.10
C ARG A 272 -25.74 -7.24 9.33
N VAL A 273 -25.86 -6.91 8.05
CA VAL A 273 -24.74 -6.49 7.18
C VAL A 273 -24.97 -5.04 6.77
N SER A 274 -24.10 -4.15 7.20
CA SER A 274 -24.11 -2.75 6.80
C SER A 274 -22.90 -2.39 5.94
N PHE A 275 -23.10 -1.53 4.97
CA PHE A 275 -22.08 -1.05 4.07
C PHE A 275 -21.85 0.44 4.32
N ALA A 276 -20.72 0.78 4.90
CA ALA A 276 -20.37 2.16 5.24
C ALA A 276 -19.85 3.00 4.06
N GLY A 277 -19.61 2.36 2.90
CA GLY A 277 -19.00 3.03 1.76
C GLY A 277 -17.50 3.32 1.96
N SER A 278 -16.93 4.14 1.08
CA SER A 278 -15.56 4.61 1.23
C SER A 278 -15.47 5.67 2.31
N LEU A 279 -14.66 5.43 3.34
CA LEU A 279 -14.51 6.31 4.49
C LEU A 279 -13.17 7.02 4.48
N PRO A 280 -13.10 8.33 4.80
CA PRO A 280 -11.85 8.99 5.16
C PRO A 280 -11.22 8.33 6.39
N GLN A 281 -9.88 8.39 6.51
CA GLN A 281 -9.18 7.81 7.67
C GLN A 281 -9.66 8.39 9.01
N MET A 282 -10.05 9.67 9.04
CA MET A 282 -10.65 10.32 10.24
C MET A 282 -11.92 9.63 10.74
N GLU A 283 -12.77 9.18 9.83
CA GLU A 283 -13.99 8.44 10.18
C GLU A 283 -13.66 6.97 10.47
N LEU A 284 -12.79 6.36 9.68
CA LEU A 284 -12.44 4.94 9.77
C LEU A 284 -11.88 4.56 11.15
N ARG A 285 -11.13 5.45 11.80
CA ARG A 285 -10.63 5.22 13.16
C ARG A 285 -11.74 4.99 14.19
N HIS A 286 -12.92 5.62 14.03
CA HIS A 286 -14.07 5.38 14.92
C HIS A 286 -14.67 3.99 14.70
N TYR A 287 -14.68 3.51 13.45
CA TYR A 287 -15.10 2.13 13.14
C TYR A 287 -14.15 1.10 13.73
N TYR A 288 -12.83 1.33 13.64
CA TYR A 288 -11.85 0.48 14.32
C TYR A 288 -12.06 0.47 15.83
N ALA A 289 -12.21 1.63 16.46
CA ALA A 289 -12.43 1.73 17.90
C ALA A 289 -13.72 1.03 18.36
N ALA A 290 -14.81 1.15 17.60
CA ALA A 290 -16.13 0.62 17.94
C ALA A 290 -16.23 -0.91 17.73
N ALA A 291 -15.49 -1.48 16.79
CA ALA A 291 -15.56 -2.90 16.45
C ALA A 291 -15.02 -3.81 17.54
N ASP A 292 -15.51 -5.06 17.55
CA ASP A 292 -15.01 -6.12 18.42
C ASP A 292 -13.83 -6.88 17.80
N ALA A 293 -13.81 -7.00 16.47
CA ALA A 293 -12.68 -7.50 15.70
C ALA A 293 -12.72 -6.98 14.26
N LEU A 294 -11.54 -6.79 13.68
CA LEU A 294 -11.39 -6.63 12.24
C LEU A 294 -11.23 -8.01 11.59
N VAL A 295 -11.93 -8.25 10.48
CA VAL A 295 -11.80 -9.48 9.68
C VAL A 295 -11.27 -9.16 8.28
N LEU A 296 -10.23 -9.89 7.86
CA LEU A 296 -9.59 -9.74 6.56
C LEU A 296 -9.38 -11.12 5.91
N ALA A 297 -10.32 -11.52 5.04
CA ALA A 297 -10.29 -12.81 4.35
C ALA A 297 -9.64 -12.73 2.95
N SER A 298 -8.58 -11.95 2.81
CA SER A 298 -7.90 -11.73 1.54
C SER A 298 -7.26 -13.00 1.00
N SER A 299 -7.24 -13.16 -0.33
CA SER A 299 -6.51 -14.25 -1.01
C SER A 299 -5.04 -13.92 -1.25
N ARG A 300 -4.68 -12.65 -1.21
CA ARG A 300 -3.31 -12.12 -1.37
C ARG A 300 -3.19 -10.77 -0.69
N GLU A 301 -2.02 -10.53 -0.08
CA GLU A 301 -1.63 -9.21 0.44
C GLU A 301 -0.14 -8.99 0.18
N GLY A 302 0.27 -7.72 0.12
CA GLY A 302 1.65 -7.34 0.36
C GLY A 302 1.85 -7.21 1.85
N MET A 303 1.36 -6.10 2.40
CA MET A 303 1.19 -5.84 3.83
C MET A 303 -0.13 -5.08 4.00
N ALA A 304 -1.06 -5.63 4.76
CA ALA A 304 -2.38 -5.04 4.94
C ALA A 304 -2.36 -4.01 6.07
N ASN A 305 -2.27 -2.73 5.73
CA ASN A 305 -2.22 -1.62 6.71
C ASN A 305 -3.43 -1.60 7.65
N VAL A 306 -4.61 -2.00 7.16
CA VAL A 306 -5.84 -2.06 7.97
C VAL A 306 -5.71 -2.94 9.22
N LEU A 307 -4.83 -3.95 9.19
CA LEU A 307 -4.52 -4.76 10.38
C LEU A 307 -3.80 -3.93 11.43
N LEU A 308 -2.80 -3.15 11.02
CA LEU A 308 -2.05 -2.26 11.91
C LEU A 308 -2.93 -1.13 12.45
N GLU A 309 -3.73 -0.51 11.58
CA GLU A 309 -4.65 0.57 11.92
C GLU A 309 -5.71 0.12 12.95
N SER A 310 -6.28 -1.08 12.76
CA SER A 310 -7.23 -1.68 13.70
C SER A 310 -6.59 -1.94 15.06
N MET A 311 -5.41 -2.55 15.09
CA MET A 311 -4.70 -2.83 16.34
C MET A 311 -4.24 -1.56 17.03
N ALA A 312 -3.89 -0.50 16.28
CA ALA A 312 -3.53 0.80 16.83
C ALA A 312 -4.71 1.46 17.56
N CYS A 313 -5.94 1.20 17.13
CA CYS A 313 -7.17 1.57 17.84
C CYS A 313 -7.58 0.56 18.94
N GLY A 314 -6.72 -0.43 19.27
CA GLY A 314 -6.97 -1.44 20.29
C GLY A 314 -7.85 -2.61 19.84
N THR A 315 -8.23 -2.71 18.58
CA THR A 315 -9.13 -3.76 18.08
C THR A 315 -8.36 -4.92 17.45
N PRO A 316 -8.49 -6.15 18.00
CA PRO A 316 -7.81 -7.32 17.50
C PRO A 316 -8.28 -7.71 16.10
N VAL A 317 -7.47 -8.50 15.41
CA VAL A 317 -7.72 -8.83 14.01
C VAL A 317 -7.83 -10.33 13.76
N ILE A 318 -8.58 -10.71 12.73
CA ILE A 318 -8.63 -12.06 12.19
C ILE A 318 -8.29 -11.97 10.71
N ALA A 319 -7.21 -12.64 10.29
CA ALA A 319 -6.74 -12.54 8.92
C ALA A 319 -6.40 -13.91 8.30
N THR A 320 -6.46 -14.01 6.98
CA THR A 320 -5.84 -15.13 6.26
C THR A 320 -4.31 -15.09 6.37
N ALA A 321 -3.68 -16.25 6.44
CA ALA A 321 -2.22 -16.38 6.48
C ALA A 321 -1.60 -16.19 5.08
N VAL A 322 -1.73 -14.99 4.50
CA VAL A 322 -1.22 -14.66 3.15
C VAL A 322 -0.33 -13.41 3.17
N GLY A 323 0.70 -13.41 2.34
CA GLY A 323 1.64 -12.30 2.24
C GLY A 323 2.25 -11.92 3.58
N GLY A 324 2.25 -10.64 3.92
CA GLY A 324 2.76 -10.13 5.20
C GLY A 324 1.82 -10.31 6.40
N SER A 325 0.59 -10.85 6.23
CA SER A 325 -0.35 -11.02 7.35
C SER A 325 0.21 -11.86 8.50
N PRO A 326 0.94 -12.98 8.26
CA PRO A 326 1.56 -13.75 9.35
C PRO A 326 2.62 -12.98 10.13
N GLU A 327 3.30 -12.03 9.48
CA GLU A 327 4.32 -11.20 10.13
C GLU A 327 3.68 -10.13 11.04
N VAL A 328 2.46 -9.70 10.69
CA VAL A 328 1.69 -8.71 11.45
C VAL A 328 0.90 -9.36 12.58
N VAL A 329 0.32 -10.54 12.35
CA VAL A 329 -0.52 -11.27 13.33
C VAL A 329 0.30 -12.41 13.91
N ALA A 330 1.41 -12.07 14.59
CA ALA A 330 2.40 -13.05 15.08
C ALA A 330 2.26 -13.37 16.58
N ALA A 331 1.33 -12.73 17.29
CA ALA A 331 1.12 -12.95 18.73
C ALA A 331 -0.38 -12.97 19.09
N PRO A 332 -0.77 -13.64 20.17
CA PRO A 332 -2.17 -13.66 20.62
C PRO A 332 -2.78 -12.27 20.87
N ALA A 333 -1.94 -11.29 21.28
CA ALA A 333 -2.36 -9.90 21.47
C ALA A 333 -2.80 -9.23 20.16
N ALA A 334 -2.27 -9.65 19.00
CA ALA A 334 -2.70 -9.14 17.70
C ALA A 334 -4.07 -9.68 17.28
N GLY A 335 -4.37 -10.93 17.61
CA GLY A 335 -5.54 -11.64 17.16
C GLY A 335 -5.23 -13.04 16.64
N LEU A 336 -5.90 -13.46 15.56
CA LEU A 336 -5.78 -14.83 15.05
C LEU A 336 -5.58 -14.88 13.53
N LEU A 337 -4.83 -15.88 13.07
CA LEU A 337 -4.80 -16.28 11.67
C LEU A 337 -5.82 -17.40 11.42
N MET A 338 -6.58 -17.28 10.32
CA MET A 338 -7.50 -18.32 9.87
C MET A 338 -6.72 -19.54 9.35
N LYS A 339 -7.18 -20.75 9.70
CA LYS A 339 -6.60 -21.99 9.21
C LYS A 339 -6.81 -22.23 7.71
N ALA A 340 -7.91 -21.72 7.16
CA ALA A 340 -8.27 -21.78 5.75
C ALA A 340 -9.08 -20.53 5.36
N ARG A 341 -9.09 -20.21 4.07
CA ARG A 341 -9.86 -19.08 3.52
C ARG A 341 -11.29 -19.55 3.21
N THR A 342 -12.06 -19.88 4.26
CA THR A 342 -13.46 -20.29 4.14
C THR A 342 -14.35 -19.62 5.19
N PRO A 343 -15.67 -19.52 4.95
CA PRO A 343 -16.63 -19.00 5.94
C PRO A 343 -16.58 -19.73 7.28
N GLU A 344 -16.43 -21.04 7.27
CA GLU A 344 -16.39 -21.90 8.46
C GLU A 344 -15.12 -21.63 9.30
N ALA A 345 -13.97 -21.50 8.62
CA ALA A 345 -12.71 -21.18 9.29
C ALA A 345 -12.73 -19.77 9.89
N LEU A 346 -13.34 -18.81 9.20
CA LEU A 346 -13.55 -17.46 9.73
C LEU A 346 -14.48 -17.49 10.94
N ALA A 347 -15.63 -18.14 10.84
CA ALA A 347 -16.57 -18.26 11.95
C ALA A 347 -15.94 -18.94 13.18
N SER A 348 -15.14 -19.98 12.97
CA SER A 348 -14.39 -20.67 14.03
C SER A 348 -13.38 -19.72 14.70
N ALA A 349 -12.62 -18.96 13.91
CA ALA A 349 -11.66 -17.99 14.43
C ALA A 349 -12.34 -16.86 15.20
N VAL A 350 -13.48 -16.36 14.71
CA VAL A 350 -14.30 -15.34 15.39
C VAL A 350 -14.77 -15.85 16.76
N ARG A 351 -15.38 -17.05 16.82
CA ARG A 351 -15.83 -17.64 18.10
C ARG A 351 -14.65 -17.78 19.07
N LYS A 352 -13.51 -18.31 18.60
CA LYS A 352 -12.31 -18.47 19.42
C LYS A 352 -11.81 -17.12 19.97
N LEU A 353 -11.74 -16.09 19.13
CA LEU A 353 -11.29 -14.76 19.55
C LEU A 353 -12.26 -14.14 20.57
N LEU A 354 -13.56 -14.24 20.33
CA LEU A 354 -14.57 -13.63 21.20
C LEU A 354 -14.78 -14.37 22.53
N THR A 355 -14.40 -15.66 22.61
CA THR A 355 -14.42 -16.42 23.88
C THR A 355 -13.34 -15.92 24.85
N SER A 356 -12.19 -15.49 24.33
CA SER A 356 -11.08 -14.97 25.14
C SER A 356 -10.36 -13.85 24.35
N PRO A 357 -11.00 -12.69 24.22
CA PRO A 357 -10.42 -11.58 23.47
C PRO A 357 -9.20 -11.01 24.20
N PRO A 358 -8.14 -10.63 23.51
CA PRO A 358 -7.06 -9.90 24.13
C PRO A 358 -7.55 -8.57 24.68
N ALA A 359 -6.96 -8.12 25.77
CA ALA A 359 -7.23 -6.77 26.28
C ALA A 359 -6.83 -5.74 25.20
N ARG A 360 -7.68 -4.76 24.94
CA ARG A 360 -7.45 -3.73 23.92
C ARG A 360 -6.10 -3.02 24.08
N ALA A 361 -5.74 -2.68 25.32
CA ALA A 361 -4.44 -2.11 25.65
C ALA A 361 -3.26 -3.07 25.33
N ALA A 362 -3.46 -4.38 25.42
CA ALA A 362 -2.43 -5.35 24.99
C ALA A 362 -2.29 -5.39 23.47
N THR A 363 -3.39 -5.33 22.74
CA THR A 363 -3.40 -5.20 21.27
C THR A 363 -2.74 -3.91 20.81
N ARG A 364 -3.06 -2.79 21.45
CA ARG A 364 -2.40 -1.49 21.23
C ARG A 364 -0.90 -1.57 21.46
N ARG A 365 -0.48 -2.08 22.61
CA ARG A 365 0.96 -2.19 22.97
C ARG A 365 1.72 -3.08 21.98
N TYR A 366 1.09 -4.15 21.49
CA TYR A 366 1.69 -5.02 20.47
C TYR A 366 2.05 -4.26 19.19
N VAL A 367 1.13 -3.43 18.71
CA VAL A 367 1.33 -2.72 17.43
C VAL A 367 2.29 -1.53 17.53
N GLU A 368 2.65 -1.07 18.74
CA GLU A 368 3.65 -0.02 18.93
C GLU A 368 5.01 -0.37 18.33
N GLY A 369 5.33 -1.67 18.25
CA GLY A 369 6.50 -2.16 17.51
C GLY A 369 6.44 -2.01 15.98
N PHE A 370 5.30 -1.55 15.43
CA PHE A 370 5.09 -1.32 14.00
C PHE A 370 4.96 0.17 13.65
N GLY A 371 5.56 1.05 14.44
CA GLY A 371 5.68 2.48 14.09
C GLY A 371 6.56 2.70 12.86
N TRP A 372 6.53 3.93 12.32
CA TRP A 372 7.31 4.28 11.14
C TRP A 372 8.81 4.44 11.41
N ASP A 373 9.26 4.57 12.67
CA ASP A 373 10.65 4.93 13.03
C ASP A 373 11.67 3.93 12.48
N ALA A 374 11.44 2.63 12.68
CA ALA A 374 12.32 1.58 12.17
C ALA A 374 12.38 1.56 10.65
N THR A 375 11.24 1.77 9.98
CA THR A 375 11.13 1.85 8.53
C THR A 375 11.88 3.07 7.99
N THR A 376 11.70 4.22 8.61
CA THR A 376 12.39 5.47 8.26
C THR A 376 13.89 5.33 8.44
N ALA A 377 14.34 4.79 9.58
CA ALA A 377 15.76 4.57 9.85
C ALA A 377 16.40 3.64 8.82
N GLY A 378 15.79 2.49 8.53
CA GLY A 378 16.30 1.54 7.52
C GLY A 378 16.30 2.12 6.11
N GLN A 379 15.33 2.96 5.76
CA GLN A 379 15.30 3.63 4.45
C GLN A 379 16.41 4.68 4.31
N LEU A 380 16.68 5.45 5.38
CA LEU A 380 17.79 6.41 5.43
C LEU A 380 19.15 5.71 5.33
N GLU A 381 19.32 4.59 6.01
CA GLU A 381 20.53 3.77 5.96
C GLU A 381 20.77 3.21 4.56
N LEU A 382 19.75 2.62 3.94
CA LEU A 382 19.81 2.10 2.57
C LEU A 382 20.20 3.20 1.57
N PHE A 383 19.56 4.36 1.63
CA PHE A 383 19.85 5.49 0.75
C PHE A 383 21.28 6.01 0.96
N GLY A 384 21.71 6.16 2.22
CA GLY A 384 23.07 6.60 2.57
C GLY A 384 24.14 5.65 2.02
N ARG A 385 23.95 4.33 2.17
CA ARG A 385 24.84 3.30 1.62
C ARG A 385 24.95 3.38 0.10
N ILE A 386 23.84 3.47 -0.61
CA ILE A 386 23.81 3.54 -2.08
C ILE A 386 24.54 4.79 -2.58
N LEU A 387 24.36 5.93 -1.94
CA LEU A 387 25.00 7.19 -2.35
C LEU A 387 26.50 7.17 -2.07
N SER A 388 26.95 6.59 -0.95
CA SER A 388 28.38 6.46 -0.64
C SER A 388 29.11 5.52 -1.62
N GLU A 389 28.52 4.39 -1.97
CA GLU A 389 29.05 3.43 -2.95
C GLU A 389 29.15 4.07 -4.35
N GLY A 390 28.13 4.84 -4.77
CA GLY A 390 28.12 5.56 -6.03
C GLY A 390 29.23 6.63 -6.14
N THR A 391 29.57 7.27 -5.02
CA THR A 391 30.65 8.27 -4.95
C THR A 391 32.02 7.60 -5.05
N ALA A 392 32.22 6.49 -4.33
CA ALA A 392 33.48 5.73 -4.36
C ALA A 392 33.78 5.17 -5.75
N GLY A 393 32.76 4.67 -6.47
CA GLY A 393 32.93 4.17 -7.83
C GLY A 393 33.29 5.26 -8.86
N ARG A 394 32.87 6.51 -8.67
CA ARG A 394 33.22 7.65 -9.54
C ARG A 394 34.66 8.12 -9.32
N VAL A 395 35.14 8.13 -8.08
CA VAL A 395 36.52 8.53 -7.76
C VAL A 395 37.53 7.52 -8.33
N ALA A 396 37.20 6.23 -8.39
CA ALA A 396 38.06 5.19 -8.92
C ALA A 396 38.19 5.18 -10.48
N THR A 397 37.33 5.91 -11.18
CA THR A 397 37.30 5.98 -12.66
C THR A 397 37.83 7.27 -13.26
N GLU A 398 38.30 8.24 -12.47
CA GLU A 398 39.07 9.37 -13.01
C GLU A 398 40.46 8.88 -13.41
N PRO A 399 40.82 8.94 -14.72
CA PRO A 399 42.18 8.62 -15.11
C PRO A 399 43.10 9.67 -14.49
N THR A 400 44.06 9.20 -13.71
CA THR A 400 45.24 9.98 -13.34
C THR A 400 45.91 10.47 -14.62
N THR A 401 45.58 11.66 -15.07
CA THR A 401 46.42 12.37 -16.05
C THR A 401 47.72 12.74 -15.34
N GLY A 402 48.64 11.78 -15.32
CA GLY A 402 50.05 12.02 -15.02
C GLY A 402 50.74 12.52 -16.27
N PHE A 403 51.32 13.66 -16.15
CA PHE A 403 52.38 14.35 -16.94
C PHE A 403 52.84 13.72 -18.24
#